data_4155db248f667214d11d785a1412d0e7
#
_entry.id   4155db248f667214d11d785a1412d0e7
#
_cell.length_a   1.000
_cell.length_b   1.000
_cell.length_c   1.000
_cell.angle_alpha   90.00
_cell.angle_beta   90.00
_cell.angle_gamma   90.00
#
_symmetry.space_group_name_H-M   'P 1'
#
loop_
_entity.id
_entity.type
_entity.pdbx_description
1 polymer ?
#
loop_
_entity_poly.entity_id
_entity_poly.type
_entity_poly.pdbx_seq_one_letter_code
_entity_poly.pdbx_strand_id
1 'polypeptide(L)'
;MQTAVSSPVGFQEKILNKLLLVCGILSSLWYLSINIIVPMQDPGYNVASQTVSELSAIGSPTRVLWNLLCPFYSLLIIPFGWGIWISSGRNRKLQIAAVMMLIYGFSGFFWPPMHLREELAAGEGSLTDTIHILFALLTIALMLLIIGFGAAALGRKFRLFSIICIAIFIVFGILIGLDSPAVSANLPTPRLGIWQRVNIGVFLVWIVVFAIMLLRKEGISRSHESFAD
;
A
#
# COMPACT_ATOMS: atom_id res chain seq x y z
N MET A 1 13.95 -17.09 45.35
CA MET A 1 14.29 -16.41 44.08
C MET A 1 13.62 -17.21 42.95
N GLN A 2 12.36 -16.90 42.63
CA GLN A 2 11.63 -17.59 41.55
C GLN A 2 11.93 -16.84 40.25
N THR A 3 12.71 -17.50 39.39
CA THR A 3 12.88 -17.02 37.99
C THR A 3 11.52 -17.12 37.31
N ALA A 4 10.94 -15.93 36.99
CA ALA A 4 9.73 -15.85 36.20
C ALA A 4 10.05 -16.31 34.76
N VAL A 5 9.91 -17.60 34.49
CA VAL A 5 9.95 -18.14 33.13
C VAL A 5 8.74 -17.58 32.40
N SER A 6 8.99 -16.69 31.45
CA SER A 6 7.95 -16.16 30.54
C SER A 6 7.19 -17.37 29.98
N SER A 7 5.86 -17.38 30.11
CA SER A 7 5.06 -18.50 29.63
C SER A 7 5.33 -18.74 28.13
N PRO A 8 5.47 -20.02 27.68
CA PRO A 8 5.71 -20.33 26.25
C PRO A 8 4.70 -19.67 25.31
N VAL A 9 3.49 -19.44 25.77
CA VAL A 9 2.39 -18.77 25.04
C VAL A 9 2.74 -17.32 24.70
N GLY A 10 3.22 -16.54 25.68
CA GLY A 10 3.56 -15.11 25.42
C GLY A 10 4.77 -14.94 24.49
N PHE A 11 5.68 -15.92 24.45
CA PHE A 11 6.79 -15.93 23.50
C PHE A 11 6.33 -16.19 22.06
N GLN A 12 5.43 -17.16 21.85
CA GLN A 12 4.86 -17.47 20.53
C GLN A 12 4.02 -16.32 19.97
N GLU A 13 3.20 -15.67 20.81
CA GLU A 13 2.42 -14.50 20.39
C GLU A 13 3.30 -13.34 19.90
N LYS A 14 4.40 -13.06 20.61
CA LYS A 14 5.37 -12.02 20.21
C LYS A 14 6.08 -12.34 18.88
N ILE A 15 6.42 -13.61 18.64
CA ILE A 15 7.01 -14.03 17.35
C ILE A 15 5.99 -13.89 16.23
N LEU A 16 4.78 -14.37 16.44
CA LEU A 16 3.71 -14.26 15.45
C LEU A 16 3.48 -12.80 15.07
N ASN A 17 3.40 -11.87 16.04
CA ASN A 17 3.20 -10.47 15.73
C ASN A 17 4.37 -9.87 14.92
N LYS A 18 5.62 -10.26 15.20
CA LYS A 18 6.75 -9.83 14.35
C LYS A 18 6.63 -10.33 12.92
N LEU A 19 6.21 -11.57 12.71
CA LEU A 19 5.98 -12.11 11.37
C LEU A 19 4.88 -11.34 10.63
N LEU A 20 3.79 -11.02 11.33
CA LEU A 20 2.71 -10.19 10.78
C LEU A 20 3.22 -8.78 10.38
N LEU A 21 4.05 -8.15 11.20
CA LEU A 21 4.64 -6.85 10.89
C LEU A 21 5.63 -6.91 9.71
N VAL A 22 6.39 -8.01 9.57
CA VAL A 22 7.29 -8.22 8.42
C VAL A 22 6.50 -8.31 7.11
N CYS A 23 5.26 -8.79 7.13
CA CYS A 23 4.40 -8.79 5.94
C CYS A 23 4.25 -7.39 5.30
N GLY A 24 4.33 -6.30 6.08
CA GLY A 24 4.33 -4.94 5.54
C GLY A 24 5.57 -4.63 4.69
N ILE A 25 6.73 -5.14 5.08
CA ILE A 25 7.96 -5.00 4.28
C ILE A 25 7.85 -5.87 3.02
N LEU A 26 7.43 -7.12 3.17
CA LEU A 26 7.30 -8.06 2.07
C LEU A 26 6.25 -7.60 1.05
N SER A 27 5.13 -7.02 1.49
CA SER A 27 4.11 -6.47 0.59
C SER A 27 4.67 -5.36 -0.30
N SER A 28 5.44 -4.46 0.28
CA SER A 28 6.05 -3.34 -0.45
C SER A 28 7.08 -3.84 -1.49
N LEU A 29 7.92 -4.80 -1.11
CA LEU A 29 8.88 -5.42 -2.01
C LEU A 29 8.16 -6.20 -3.13
N TRP A 30 7.12 -6.95 -2.79
CA TRP A 30 6.30 -7.67 -3.77
C TRP A 30 5.67 -6.73 -4.80
N TYR A 31 5.00 -5.65 -4.33
CA TYR A 31 4.37 -4.70 -5.23
C TYR A 31 5.37 -4.00 -6.14
N LEU A 32 6.53 -3.64 -5.61
CA LEU A 32 7.63 -3.08 -6.41
C LEU A 32 8.09 -4.08 -7.48
N SER A 33 8.26 -5.36 -7.11
CA SER A 33 8.70 -6.41 -8.04
C SER A 33 7.72 -6.61 -9.19
N ILE A 34 6.41 -6.67 -8.91
CA ILE A 34 5.42 -6.84 -9.99
C ILE A 34 5.33 -5.60 -10.89
N ASN A 35 5.57 -4.40 -10.37
CA ASN A 35 5.65 -3.17 -11.17
C ASN A 35 6.90 -3.10 -12.08
N ILE A 36 7.88 -3.97 -11.87
CA ILE A 36 9.04 -4.13 -12.74
C ILE A 36 8.80 -5.29 -13.72
N ILE A 37 8.39 -6.46 -13.20
CA ILE A 37 8.33 -7.70 -13.97
C ILE A 37 7.17 -7.68 -14.98
N VAL A 38 5.99 -7.18 -14.58
CA VAL A 38 4.80 -7.24 -15.44
C VAL A 38 4.93 -6.34 -16.68
N PRO A 39 5.38 -5.07 -16.58
CA PRO A 39 5.63 -4.23 -17.74
C PRO A 39 6.60 -4.83 -18.76
N MET A 40 7.59 -5.62 -18.31
CA MET A 40 8.57 -6.26 -19.20
C MET A 40 7.95 -7.33 -20.13
N GLN A 41 6.74 -7.77 -19.84
CA GLN A 41 6.02 -8.77 -20.65
C GLN A 41 5.25 -8.14 -21.83
N ASP A 42 5.17 -6.81 -21.87
CA ASP A 42 4.53 -6.07 -22.97
C ASP A 42 5.51 -5.04 -23.55
N PRO A 43 6.16 -5.34 -24.70
CA PRO A 43 7.06 -4.40 -25.36
C PRO A 43 6.40 -3.08 -25.78
N GLY A 44 5.07 -3.07 -25.93
CA GLY A 44 4.28 -1.87 -26.26
C GLY A 44 4.00 -0.98 -25.07
N TYR A 45 4.16 -1.50 -23.85
CA TYR A 45 3.87 -0.75 -22.64
C TYR A 45 5.01 0.21 -22.27
N ASN A 46 4.67 1.51 -22.16
CA ASN A 46 5.63 2.54 -21.76
C ASN A 46 5.44 2.94 -20.29
N VAL A 47 6.38 2.52 -19.44
CA VAL A 47 6.38 2.76 -17.99
C VAL A 47 6.31 4.25 -17.63
N ALA A 48 6.84 5.15 -18.46
CA ALA A 48 6.85 6.57 -18.19
C ALA A 48 5.49 7.24 -18.46
N SER A 49 4.81 6.82 -19.52
CA SER A 49 3.58 7.46 -20.00
C SER A 49 2.28 6.72 -19.64
N GLN A 50 2.36 5.40 -19.41
CA GLN A 50 1.18 4.59 -19.11
C GLN A 50 1.03 4.30 -17.62
N THR A 51 -0.23 4.28 -17.20
CA THR A 51 -0.60 4.05 -15.79
C THR A 51 -0.41 2.60 -15.39
N VAL A 52 -0.24 2.35 -14.09
CA VAL A 52 -0.22 0.99 -13.54
C VAL A 52 -1.54 0.28 -13.78
N SER A 53 -2.66 1.00 -13.81
CA SER A 53 -3.99 0.46 -14.10
C SER A 53 -4.10 -0.13 -15.50
N GLU A 54 -3.39 0.42 -16.48
CA GLU A 54 -3.37 -0.09 -17.86
C GLU A 54 -2.75 -1.51 -17.95
N LEU A 55 -1.92 -1.91 -16.97
CA LEU A 55 -1.42 -3.30 -16.91
C LEU A 55 -2.52 -4.34 -16.63
N SER A 56 -3.61 -3.93 -16.00
CA SER A 56 -4.77 -4.79 -15.69
C SER A 56 -6.00 -4.47 -16.54
N ALA A 57 -5.89 -3.54 -17.49
CA ALA A 57 -7.00 -3.10 -18.32
C ALA A 57 -7.60 -4.25 -19.15
N ILE A 58 -8.86 -4.15 -19.48
CA ILE A 58 -9.54 -5.05 -20.43
C ILE A 58 -8.80 -4.90 -21.76
N GLY A 59 -8.43 -6.00 -22.39
CA GLY A 59 -7.64 -6.01 -23.63
C GLY A 59 -6.12 -5.96 -23.44
N SER A 60 -5.61 -5.59 -22.23
CA SER A 60 -4.15 -5.55 -21.98
C SER A 60 -3.51 -6.94 -22.05
N PRO A 61 -2.36 -7.10 -22.75
CA PRO A 61 -1.61 -8.36 -22.80
C PRO A 61 -1.14 -8.83 -21.41
N THR A 62 -0.90 -7.89 -20.50
CA THR A 62 -0.41 -8.17 -19.13
C THR A 62 -1.51 -8.44 -18.12
N ARG A 63 -2.78 -8.28 -18.49
CA ARG A 63 -3.93 -8.39 -17.58
C ARG A 63 -3.96 -9.68 -16.76
N VAL A 64 -3.78 -10.82 -17.42
CA VAL A 64 -3.82 -12.13 -16.75
C VAL A 64 -2.72 -12.23 -15.72
N LEU A 65 -1.50 -11.84 -16.07
CA LEU A 65 -0.35 -11.89 -15.17
C LEU A 65 -0.52 -10.92 -13.99
N TRP A 66 -0.98 -9.69 -14.28
CA TRP A 66 -1.25 -8.69 -13.21
C TRP A 66 -2.29 -9.20 -12.23
N ASN A 67 -3.43 -9.71 -12.73
CA ASN A 67 -4.52 -10.20 -11.89
C ASN A 67 -4.14 -11.46 -11.09
N LEU A 68 -3.17 -12.25 -11.56
CA LEU A 68 -2.62 -13.37 -10.81
C LEU A 68 -1.70 -12.90 -9.67
N LEU A 69 -0.85 -11.90 -9.92
CA LEU A 69 0.20 -11.49 -8.98
C LEU A 69 -0.24 -10.42 -7.99
N CYS A 70 -1.12 -9.50 -8.39
CA CYS A 70 -1.54 -8.37 -7.55
C CYS A 70 -2.25 -8.79 -6.24
N PRO A 71 -3.11 -9.84 -6.19
CA PRO A 71 -3.74 -10.29 -4.96
C PRO A 71 -2.78 -10.69 -3.85
N PHE A 72 -1.56 -11.14 -4.17
CA PHE A 72 -0.54 -11.45 -3.16
C PHE A 72 -0.11 -10.23 -2.35
N TYR A 73 -0.17 -9.02 -2.93
CA TYR A 73 0.01 -7.79 -2.19
C TYR A 73 -1.04 -7.66 -1.08
N SER A 74 -2.31 -7.87 -1.39
CA SER A 74 -3.41 -7.84 -0.43
C SER A 74 -3.27 -8.92 0.64
N LEU A 75 -2.88 -10.15 0.25
CA LEU A 75 -2.61 -11.24 1.18
C LEU A 75 -1.48 -10.93 2.18
N LEU A 76 -0.56 -10.03 1.85
CA LEU A 76 0.50 -9.57 2.76
C LEU A 76 0.07 -8.33 3.58
N ILE A 77 -0.72 -7.43 2.99
CA ILE A 77 -1.21 -6.22 3.68
C ILE A 77 -2.19 -6.55 4.80
N ILE A 78 -3.05 -7.56 4.63
CA ILE A 78 -4.03 -7.94 5.66
C ILE A 78 -3.35 -8.44 6.94
N PRO A 79 -2.41 -9.42 6.91
CA PRO A 79 -1.64 -9.80 8.07
C PRO A 79 -0.88 -8.63 8.70
N PHE A 80 -0.32 -7.73 7.88
CA PHE A 80 0.33 -6.53 8.38
C PHE A 80 -0.64 -5.63 9.15
N GLY A 81 -1.84 -5.38 8.62
CA GLY A 81 -2.89 -4.64 9.32
C GLY A 81 -3.26 -5.27 10.67
N TRP A 82 -3.33 -6.60 10.71
CA TRP A 82 -3.55 -7.34 11.96
C TRP A 82 -2.39 -7.20 12.94
N GLY A 83 -1.14 -7.25 12.47
CA GLY A 83 0.05 -6.99 13.29
C GLY A 83 0.05 -5.58 13.89
N ILE A 84 -0.38 -4.56 13.13
CA ILE A 84 -0.55 -3.19 13.64
C ILE A 84 -1.61 -3.19 14.76
N TRP A 85 -2.74 -3.89 14.58
CA TRP A 85 -3.79 -4.00 15.57
C TRP A 85 -3.29 -4.60 16.88
N ILE A 86 -2.56 -5.72 16.83
CA ILE A 86 -1.95 -6.35 18.00
C ILE A 86 -0.99 -5.37 18.70
N SER A 87 -0.12 -4.69 17.94
CA SER A 87 0.87 -3.73 18.47
C SER A 87 0.24 -2.45 19.00
N SER A 88 -1.04 -2.21 18.76
CA SER A 88 -1.71 -0.95 19.12
C SER A 88 -1.97 -0.80 20.62
N GLY A 89 -2.26 -1.91 21.34
CA GLY A 89 -2.67 -1.87 22.74
C GLY A 89 -3.83 -0.89 22.96
N ARG A 90 -3.60 0.14 23.81
CA ARG A 90 -4.58 1.21 24.08
C ARG A 90 -4.48 2.43 23.16
N ASN A 91 -3.57 2.42 22.17
CA ASN A 91 -3.39 3.57 21.28
C ASN A 91 -4.47 3.59 20.19
N ARG A 92 -5.55 4.35 20.43
CA ARG A 92 -6.67 4.47 19.49
C ARG A 92 -6.27 4.93 18.08
N LYS A 93 -5.27 5.80 17.95
CA LYS A 93 -4.79 6.27 16.63
C LYS A 93 -4.18 5.12 15.84
N LEU A 94 -3.42 4.27 16.51
CA LEU A 94 -2.84 3.08 15.90
C LEU A 94 -3.91 2.02 15.57
N GLN A 95 -4.95 1.89 16.40
CA GLN A 95 -6.10 1.02 16.11
C GLN A 95 -6.83 1.48 14.84
N ILE A 96 -7.07 2.78 14.69
CA ILE A 96 -7.70 3.33 13.48
C ILE A 96 -6.82 3.06 12.25
N ALA A 97 -5.51 3.31 12.34
CA ALA A 97 -4.58 3.01 11.25
C ALA A 97 -4.62 1.50 10.86
N ALA A 98 -4.71 0.60 11.85
CA ALA A 98 -4.84 -0.84 11.63
C ALA A 98 -6.13 -1.20 10.89
N VAL A 99 -7.27 -0.68 11.34
CA VAL A 99 -8.57 -0.92 10.68
C VAL A 99 -8.56 -0.39 9.24
N MET A 100 -8.04 0.83 9.01
CA MET A 100 -7.92 1.38 7.66
C MET A 100 -7.00 0.53 6.77
N MET A 101 -5.89 0.01 7.33
CA MET A 101 -4.98 -0.90 6.62
C MET A 101 -5.67 -2.22 6.25
N LEU A 102 -6.49 -2.78 7.14
CA LEU A 102 -7.28 -3.97 6.85
C LEU A 102 -8.30 -3.71 5.73
N ILE A 103 -9.05 -2.60 5.82
CA ILE A 103 -10.01 -2.20 4.77
C ILE A 103 -9.28 -2.04 3.43
N TYR A 104 -8.13 -1.35 3.42
CA TYR A 104 -7.29 -1.17 2.24
C TYR A 104 -6.83 -2.51 1.65
N GLY A 105 -6.34 -3.44 2.51
CA GLY A 105 -5.92 -4.77 2.06
C GLY A 105 -7.07 -5.59 1.47
N PHE A 106 -8.22 -5.60 2.13
CA PHE A 106 -9.39 -6.31 1.61
C PHE A 106 -9.92 -5.70 0.32
N SER A 107 -9.93 -4.37 0.19
CA SER A 107 -10.40 -3.69 -1.02
C SER A 107 -9.60 -4.09 -2.26
N GLY A 108 -8.31 -4.44 -2.12
CA GLY A 108 -7.47 -4.83 -3.24
C GLY A 108 -7.93 -6.08 -4.00
N PHE A 109 -8.76 -6.95 -3.38
CA PHE A 109 -9.35 -8.11 -4.07
C PHE A 109 -10.53 -7.76 -4.98
N PHE A 110 -11.12 -6.58 -4.81
CA PHE A 110 -12.32 -6.14 -5.51
C PHE A 110 -12.04 -5.00 -6.49
N TRP A 111 -10.78 -4.88 -6.96
CA TRP A 111 -10.38 -3.80 -7.84
C TRP A 111 -11.13 -3.89 -9.18
N PRO A 112 -11.95 -2.90 -9.54
CA PRO A 112 -12.74 -2.92 -10.77
C PRO A 112 -11.81 -2.82 -11.99
N PRO A 113 -12.09 -3.55 -13.08
CA PRO A 113 -11.34 -3.39 -14.32
C PRO A 113 -11.65 -2.06 -15.01
N MET A 114 -10.71 -1.57 -15.82
CA MET A 114 -10.92 -0.46 -16.75
C MET A 114 -10.60 -0.90 -18.17
N HIS A 115 -11.08 -0.17 -19.17
CA HIS A 115 -10.71 -0.37 -20.57
C HIS A 115 -9.38 0.31 -20.90
N LEU A 116 -8.74 -0.11 -22.00
CA LEU A 116 -7.57 0.58 -22.55
C LEU A 116 -7.96 1.99 -23.02
N ARG A 117 -6.98 2.89 -23.07
CA ARG A 117 -7.21 4.28 -23.46
C ARG A 117 -7.75 4.43 -24.89
N GLU A 118 -7.37 3.52 -25.80
CA GLU A 118 -7.88 3.47 -27.18
C GLU A 118 -9.37 3.16 -27.19
N GLU A 119 -9.82 2.20 -26.40
CA GLU A 119 -11.23 1.80 -26.27
C GLU A 119 -12.06 2.91 -25.60
N LEU A 120 -11.50 3.55 -24.56
CA LEU A 120 -12.15 4.69 -23.89
C LEU A 120 -12.38 5.86 -24.86
N ALA A 121 -11.38 6.18 -25.68
CA ALA A 121 -11.46 7.25 -26.67
C ALA A 121 -12.41 6.91 -27.84
N ALA A 122 -12.59 5.63 -28.14
CA ALA A 122 -13.57 5.13 -29.10
C ALA A 122 -15.02 5.15 -28.57
N GLY A 123 -15.22 5.47 -27.28
CA GLY A 123 -16.54 5.51 -26.64
C GLY A 123 -17.00 4.13 -26.13
N GLU A 124 -16.11 3.16 -26.04
CA GLU A 124 -16.41 1.80 -25.55
C GLU A 124 -16.37 1.69 -24.01
N GLY A 125 -16.18 2.82 -23.33
CA GLY A 125 -16.17 2.89 -21.86
C GLY A 125 -17.49 2.40 -21.25
N SER A 126 -17.39 1.82 -20.07
CA SER A 126 -18.51 1.23 -19.35
C SER A 126 -18.62 1.74 -17.92
N LEU A 127 -19.64 1.29 -17.19
CA LEU A 127 -19.80 1.62 -15.77
C LEU A 127 -18.59 1.17 -14.93
N THR A 128 -17.89 0.11 -15.33
CA THR A 128 -16.71 -0.37 -14.60
C THR A 128 -15.58 0.65 -14.57
N ASP A 129 -15.42 1.46 -15.62
CA ASP A 129 -14.40 2.52 -15.67
C ASP A 129 -14.68 3.62 -14.65
N THR A 130 -15.97 4.03 -14.54
CA THR A 130 -16.38 4.99 -13.51
C THR A 130 -16.15 4.44 -12.11
N ILE A 131 -16.53 3.17 -11.87
CA ILE A 131 -16.32 2.51 -10.58
C ILE A 131 -14.82 2.37 -10.29
N HIS A 132 -13.97 2.10 -11.30
CA HIS A 132 -12.52 2.07 -11.16
C HIS A 132 -11.96 3.39 -10.65
N ILE A 133 -12.40 4.52 -11.24
CA ILE A 133 -11.97 5.86 -10.80
C ILE A 133 -12.42 6.13 -9.36
N LEU A 134 -13.69 5.84 -9.02
CA LEU A 134 -14.20 6.02 -7.66
C LEU A 134 -13.43 5.15 -6.65
N PHE A 135 -13.09 3.93 -7.05
CA PHE A 135 -12.32 3.01 -6.22
C PHE A 135 -10.87 3.49 -6.03
N ALA A 136 -10.26 4.06 -7.06
CA ALA A 136 -8.95 4.70 -6.96
C ALA A 136 -8.98 5.90 -5.99
N LEU A 137 -9.99 6.76 -6.06
CA LEU A 137 -10.17 7.89 -5.13
C LEU A 137 -10.37 7.42 -3.68
N LEU A 138 -11.17 6.37 -3.47
CA LEU A 138 -11.35 5.75 -2.15
C LEU A 138 -10.02 5.21 -1.62
N THR A 139 -9.25 4.55 -2.47
CA THR A 139 -7.92 4.00 -2.12
C THR A 139 -6.95 5.10 -1.72
N ILE A 140 -6.92 6.21 -2.45
CA ILE A 140 -6.12 7.41 -2.13
C ILE A 140 -6.53 7.95 -0.75
N ALA A 141 -7.82 8.08 -0.48
CA ALA A 141 -8.33 8.55 0.82
C ALA A 141 -7.90 7.61 1.96
N LEU A 142 -8.00 6.29 1.77
CA LEU A 142 -7.55 5.30 2.75
C LEU A 142 -6.04 5.42 3.00
N MET A 143 -5.22 5.54 1.97
CA MET A 143 -3.76 5.73 2.10
C MET A 143 -3.43 6.97 2.93
N LEU A 144 -4.07 8.10 2.65
CA LEU A 144 -3.87 9.35 3.41
C LEU A 144 -4.29 9.21 4.88
N LEU A 145 -5.41 8.54 5.15
CA LEU A 145 -5.88 8.27 6.51
C LEU A 145 -4.90 7.35 7.26
N ILE A 146 -4.43 6.29 6.62
CA ILE A 146 -3.45 5.35 7.19
C ILE A 146 -2.17 6.11 7.58
N ILE A 147 -1.61 6.91 6.66
CA ILE A 147 -0.42 7.72 6.93
C ILE A 147 -0.69 8.73 8.05
N GLY A 148 -1.82 9.43 8.02
CA GLY A 148 -2.19 10.45 9.01
C GLY A 148 -2.34 9.88 10.43
N PHE A 149 -3.10 8.79 10.60
CA PHE A 149 -3.28 8.14 11.89
C PHE A 149 -2.00 7.46 12.38
N GLY A 150 -1.23 6.83 11.50
CA GLY A 150 0.09 6.27 11.81
C GLY A 150 1.07 7.35 12.29
N ALA A 151 1.12 8.49 11.59
CA ALA A 151 1.92 9.66 11.97
C ALA A 151 1.56 10.21 13.35
N ALA A 152 0.24 10.25 13.64
CA ALA A 152 -0.28 10.74 14.90
C ALA A 152 -0.08 9.77 16.07
N ALA A 153 0.16 8.48 15.78
CA ALA A 153 0.32 7.41 16.76
C ALA A 153 1.76 7.24 17.27
N LEU A 154 2.75 7.66 16.46
CA LEU A 154 4.17 7.46 16.73
C LEU A 154 4.89 8.79 17.01
N GLY A 155 6.18 8.71 17.40
CA GLY A 155 6.97 9.84 17.84
C GLY A 155 7.22 10.92 16.77
N ARG A 156 7.80 12.08 17.22
CA ARG A 156 7.99 13.29 16.41
C ARG A 156 8.75 13.06 15.09
N LYS A 157 9.80 12.23 15.11
CA LYS A 157 10.61 11.94 13.89
C LYS A 157 9.79 11.23 12.84
N PHE A 158 9.01 10.21 13.23
CA PHE A 158 8.14 9.48 12.31
C PHE A 158 7.00 10.36 11.78
N ARG A 159 6.46 11.25 12.63
CA ARG A 159 5.45 12.23 12.20
C ARG A 159 5.99 13.17 11.13
N LEU A 160 7.20 13.72 11.31
CA LEU A 160 7.81 14.58 10.29
C LEU A 160 8.02 13.84 8.97
N PHE A 161 8.56 12.62 9.02
CA PHE A 161 8.68 11.76 7.84
C PHE A 161 7.33 11.54 7.14
N SER A 162 6.28 11.22 7.91
CA SER A 162 4.94 11.01 7.37
C SER A 162 4.34 12.27 6.74
N ILE A 163 4.59 13.46 7.30
CA ILE A 163 4.16 14.74 6.71
C ILE A 163 4.82 14.95 5.35
N ILE A 164 6.12 14.65 5.24
CA ILE A 164 6.84 14.72 3.95
C ILE A 164 6.23 13.74 2.94
N CYS A 165 5.95 12.51 3.37
CA CYS A 165 5.28 11.52 2.50
C CYS A 165 3.89 12.01 2.05
N ILE A 166 3.07 12.59 2.92
CA ILE A 166 1.77 13.16 2.57
C ILE A 166 1.93 14.29 1.55
N ALA A 167 2.89 15.20 1.75
CA ALA A 167 3.13 16.30 0.84
C ALA A 167 3.49 15.81 -0.56
N ILE A 168 4.42 14.86 -0.66
CA ILE A 168 4.79 14.26 -1.96
C ILE A 168 3.58 13.54 -2.57
N PHE A 169 2.85 12.76 -1.78
CA PHE A 169 1.66 12.01 -2.22
C PHE A 169 0.59 12.94 -2.80
N ILE A 170 0.33 14.08 -2.15
CA ILE A 170 -0.65 15.08 -2.63
C ILE A 170 -0.16 15.73 -3.93
N VAL A 171 1.11 16.17 -3.99
CA VAL A 171 1.66 16.82 -5.19
C VAL A 171 1.54 15.92 -6.41
N PHE A 172 2.00 14.66 -6.30
CA PHE A 172 1.92 13.71 -7.41
C PHE A 172 0.49 13.26 -7.68
N GLY A 173 -0.37 13.17 -6.65
CA GLY A 173 -1.80 12.91 -6.81
C GLY A 173 -2.52 13.99 -7.63
N ILE A 174 -2.19 15.26 -7.41
CA ILE A 174 -2.72 16.40 -8.21
C ILE A 174 -2.25 16.30 -9.66
N LEU A 175 -0.95 16.04 -9.89
CA LEU A 175 -0.40 15.89 -11.24
C LEU A 175 -1.07 14.74 -12.01
N ILE A 176 -1.31 13.59 -11.35
CA ILE A 176 -2.06 12.47 -11.93
C ILE A 176 -3.49 12.88 -12.26
N GLY A 177 -4.16 13.58 -11.35
CA GLY A 177 -5.55 14.05 -11.55
C GLY A 177 -5.68 15.00 -12.73
N LEU A 178 -4.70 15.89 -12.96
CA LEU A 178 -4.69 16.82 -14.08
C LEU A 178 -4.52 16.13 -15.44
N ASP A 179 -3.74 15.03 -15.49
CA ASP A 179 -3.50 14.27 -16.74
C ASP A 179 -4.54 13.15 -16.95
N SER A 180 -5.35 12.80 -15.94
CA SER A 180 -6.31 11.70 -16.02
C SER A 180 -7.33 11.84 -17.19
N PRO A 181 -7.88 13.02 -17.50
CA PRO A 181 -8.77 13.19 -18.66
C PRO A 181 -8.09 12.88 -20.00
N ALA A 182 -6.77 13.09 -20.10
CA ALA A 182 -6.02 12.81 -21.33
C ALA A 182 -5.93 11.29 -21.61
N VAL A 183 -5.98 10.44 -20.56
CA VAL A 183 -6.04 8.97 -20.72
C VAL A 183 -7.33 8.57 -21.42
N SER A 184 -8.48 9.08 -20.96
CA SER A 184 -9.78 8.76 -21.54
C SER A 184 -9.95 9.30 -22.97
N ALA A 185 -9.18 10.32 -23.35
CA ALA A 185 -9.17 10.90 -24.69
C ALA A 185 -8.05 10.32 -25.58
N ASN A 186 -7.30 9.33 -25.11
CA ASN A 186 -6.10 8.78 -25.75
C ASN A 186 -5.09 9.84 -26.19
N LEU A 187 -4.95 10.90 -25.40
CA LEU A 187 -3.97 11.96 -25.64
C LEU A 187 -2.62 11.62 -24.99
N PRO A 188 -1.51 12.21 -25.46
CA PRO A 188 -0.19 11.97 -24.88
C PRO A 188 -0.10 12.33 -23.40
N THR A 189 0.38 11.40 -22.57
CA THR A 189 0.61 11.57 -21.12
C THR A 189 2.06 11.21 -20.76
N PRO A 190 3.06 11.98 -21.19
CA PRO A 190 4.47 11.54 -21.25
C PRO A 190 5.09 11.23 -19.88
N ARG A 191 4.48 11.67 -18.77
CA ARG A 191 5.00 11.51 -17.41
C ARG A 191 4.02 10.87 -16.43
N LEU A 192 2.81 10.57 -16.84
CA LEU A 192 1.75 10.10 -15.97
C LEU A 192 2.12 8.79 -15.24
N GLY A 193 2.73 7.86 -15.97
CA GLY A 193 3.19 6.60 -15.41
C GLY A 193 4.28 6.78 -14.35
N ILE A 194 5.20 7.72 -14.53
CA ILE A 194 6.22 8.08 -13.53
C ILE A 194 5.53 8.67 -12.29
N TRP A 195 4.63 9.65 -12.46
CA TRP A 195 3.96 10.30 -11.34
C TRP A 195 3.17 9.31 -10.49
N GLN A 196 2.46 8.39 -11.15
CA GLN A 196 1.72 7.35 -10.44
C GLN A 196 2.66 6.42 -9.66
N ARG A 197 3.79 6.02 -10.24
CA ARG A 197 4.77 5.16 -9.56
C ARG A 197 5.47 5.86 -8.40
N VAL A 198 5.76 7.15 -8.52
CA VAL A 198 6.27 7.95 -7.39
C VAL A 198 5.22 8.02 -6.28
N ASN A 199 3.97 8.28 -6.62
CA ASN A 199 2.87 8.35 -5.66
C ASN A 199 2.71 7.02 -4.89
N ILE A 200 2.65 5.90 -5.61
CA ILE A 200 2.59 4.55 -5.03
C ILE A 200 3.86 4.26 -4.22
N GLY A 201 5.04 4.56 -4.76
CA GLY A 201 6.33 4.29 -4.14
C GLY A 201 6.49 4.98 -2.78
N VAL A 202 6.00 6.22 -2.65
CA VAL A 202 6.00 6.93 -1.37
C VAL A 202 5.18 6.18 -0.31
N PHE A 203 4.03 5.64 -0.68
CA PHE A 203 3.21 4.84 0.24
C PHE A 203 3.90 3.52 0.62
N LEU A 204 4.53 2.83 -0.34
CA LEU A 204 5.29 1.59 -0.08
C LEU A 204 6.47 1.85 0.86
N VAL A 205 7.24 2.92 0.64
CA VAL A 205 8.33 3.32 1.54
C VAL A 205 7.80 3.66 2.93
N TRP A 206 6.66 4.36 3.00
CA TRP A 206 6.03 4.66 4.27
C TRP A 206 5.62 3.38 5.03
N ILE A 207 5.03 2.38 4.35
CA ILE A 207 4.69 1.07 4.94
C ILE A 207 5.94 0.40 5.52
N VAL A 208 7.05 0.37 4.77
CA VAL A 208 8.31 -0.24 5.23
C VAL A 208 8.82 0.44 6.50
N VAL A 209 8.90 1.77 6.51
CA VAL A 209 9.37 2.52 7.68
C VAL A 209 8.43 2.33 8.87
N PHE A 210 7.11 2.32 8.63
CA PHE A 210 6.10 2.07 9.66
C PHE A 210 6.25 0.69 10.28
N ALA A 211 6.41 -0.36 9.47
CA ALA A 211 6.66 -1.71 9.93
C ALA A 211 7.94 -1.81 10.77
N ILE A 212 9.05 -1.21 10.32
CA ILE A 212 10.32 -1.17 11.06
C ILE A 212 10.16 -0.47 12.41
N MET A 213 9.42 0.65 12.46
CA MET A 213 9.18 1.37 13.72
C MET A 213 8.39 0.52 14.73
N LEU A 214 7.39 -0.24 14.28
CA LEU A 214 6.63 -1.14 15.14
C LEU A 214 7.48 -2.33 15.62
N LEU A 215 8.26 -2.93 14.73
CA LEU A 215 9.20 -4.02 15.07
C LEU A 215 10.23 -3.59 16.12
N ARG A 216 10.77 -2.37 16.00
CA ARG A 216 11.71 -1.81 16.99
C ARG A 216 11.06 -1.59 18.34
N LYS A 217 9.82 -1.08 18.36
CA LYS A 217 9.06 -0.87 19.61
C LYS A 217 8.86 -2.19 20.37
N GLU A 218 8.55 -3.27 19.67
CA GLU A 218 8.43 -4.61 20.27
C GLU A 218 9.77 -5.19 20.76
N GLY A 219 10.88 -4.83 20.10
CA GLY A 219 12.22 -5.23 20.55
C GLY A 219 12.64 -4.55 21.85
N ILE A 220 12.33 -3.25 22.02
CA ILE A 220 12.66 -2.46 23.21
C ILE A 220 11.86 -2.93 24.44
N SER A 221 10.60 -3.34 24.28
CA SER A 221 9.79 -3.91 25.34
C SER A 221 10.45 -5.14 25.98
N ARG A 222 11.19 -5.94 25.20
CA ARG A 222 11.96 -7.10 25.71
C ARG A 222 13.13 -6.73 26.60
N SER A 223 13.87 -5.65 26.27
CA SER A 223 15.06 -5.29 27.06
C SER A 223 14.65 -4.80 28.44
N HIS A 224 13.52 -4.15 28.58
CA HIS A 224 13.03 -3.68 29.89
C HIS A 224 12.45 -4.82 30.76
N GLU A 225 11.82 -5.84 30.18
CA GLU A 225 11.35 -7.01 30.92
C GLU A 225 12.52 -7.87 31.42
N SER A 226 13.62 -7.96 30.65
CA SER A 226 14.81 -8.76 30.99
C SER A 226 15.74 -8.09 32.05
N PHE A 227 15.61 -6.79 32.32
CA PHE A 227 16.37 -6.08 33.34
C PHE A 227 15.58 -5.89 34.65
N ALA A 228 14.30 -6.27 34.67
CA ALA A 228 13.44 -6.18 35.85
C ALA A 228 13.34 -7.51 36.63
N ASP A 229 13.93 -8.59 36.08
CA ASP A 229 14.12 -9.91 36.69
C ASP A 229 15.56 -10.05 37.22
#